data_07c6632e5bba682a6414b110c89986c7
#
_entry.id   07c6632e5bba682a6414b110c89986c7
#
_cell.length_a   1.000
_cell.length_b   1.000
_cell.length_c   1.000
_cell.angle_alpha   90.00
_cell.angle_beta   90.00
_cell.angle_gamma   90.00
#
_symmetry.space_group_name_H-M   'P 1'
#
loop_
_entity.id
_entity.type
_entity.pdbx_description
1 polymer ?
#
loop_
_entity_poly.entity_id
_entity_poly.type
_entity_poly.pdbx_seq_one_letter_code
_entity_poly.pdbx_strand_id
1 'polypeptide(L)'
;ILLGTSLCFFLPAMGYVYYVSGDLDFVSGGLLTTTLSGMEVNNIAISILLVLFIFGISKAAVMPFHSWLPAAMVAPTPVSALLHAVAVVKVGVFSIIKVLVYIFGLDILLGLFSVDFMIYICGFTIITTSVIALKQDNLKKLLAYSTISQLSYVVIAILILTPSAIIAASMHLVAHAVSKITLFFAAGAIYSSTGYTKISEMDGIGKNLKVVSIAFTLGAMSLVGIPLLVGFTSKWYIVQSSVEVGQWFILLIITISTLLNIGYFTPIIYKFFFKNELKEVSFKTLPQDINLSIIICCALMVILFLQPNLVMEVISNVK
;
A
#
# COMPACT_ATOMS: atom_id res chain seq x y z
N ILE A 1 -3.12 -9.71 17.13
CA ILE A 1 -2.01 -8.89 16.62
C ILE A 1 -2.35 -7.41 16.79
N LEU A 2 -3.38 -6.86 16.14
CA LEU A 2 -3.69 -5.42 16.13
C LEU A 2 -3.83 -4.82 17.53
N LEU A 3 -4.59 -5.45 18.42
CA LEU A 3 -4.77 -4.98 19.80
C LEU A 3 -3.45 -5.07 20.59
N GLY A 4 -2.76 -6.21 20.49
CA GLY A 4 -1.49 -6.42 21.23
C GLY A 4 -0.42 -5.41 20.83
N THR A 5 -0.22 -5.14 19.54
CA THR A 5 0.77 -4.15 19.09
C THR A 5 0.38 -2.73 19.48
N SER A 6 -0.91 -2.38 19.45
CA SER A 6 -1.36 -1.07 19.91
C SER A 6 -1.12 -0.87 21.41
N LEU A 7 -1.37 -1.88 22.24
CA LEU A 7 -1.16 -1.79 23.69
C LEU A 7 0.33 -1.86 24.07
N CYS A 8 1.12 -2.74 23.43
CA CYS A 8 2.50 -2.99 23.84
C CYS A 8 3.51 -2.02 23.19
N PHE A 9 3.20 -1.44 22.04
CA PHE A 9 4.15 -0.58 21.30
C PHE A 9 3.62 0.84 21.12
N PHE A 10 2.39 1.00 20.60
CA PHE A 10 1.88 2.33 20.27
C PHE A 10 1.57 3.17 21.52
N LEU A 11 0.88 2.61 22.52
CA LEU A 11 0.57 3.35 23.75
C LEU A 11 1.83 3.76 24.55
N PRO A 12 2.83 2.90 24.77
CA PRO A 12 4.08 3.32 25.39
C PRO A 12 4.82 4.39 24.61
N ALA A 13 4.79 4.30 23.26
CA ALA A 13 5.40 5.34 22.42
C ALA A 13 4.72 6.69 22.60
N MET A 14 3.38 6.74 22.60
CA MET A 14 2.62 7.97 22.89
C MET A 14 2.91 8.50 24.29
N GLY A 15 2.95 7.59 25.30
CA GLY A 15 3.26 7.96 26.68
C GLY A 15 4.64 8.61 26.81
N TYR A 16 5.65 8.09 26.08
CA TYR A 16 6.97 8.68 26.06
C TYR A 16 6.99 10.06 25.37
N VAL A 17 6.30 10.20 24.24
CA VAL A 17 6.16 11.53 23.58
C VAL A 17 5.54 12.53 24.55
N TYR A 18 4.44 12.17 25.20
CA TYR A 18 3.78 13.04 26.17
C TYR A 18 4.71 13.39 27.36
N TYR A 19 5.46 12.42 27.87
CA TYR A 19 6.43 12.65 28.95
C TYR A 19 7.51 13.69 28.58
N VAL A 20 7.99 13.65 27.31
CA VAL A 20 9.06 14.53 26.84
C VAL A 20 8.53 15.90 26.43
N SER A 21 7.38 15.97 25.73
CA SER A 21 6.88 17.20 25.14
C SER A 21 5.78 17.89 25.96
N GLY A 22 5.14 17.15 26.86
CA GLY A 22 3.95 17.62 27.60
C GLY A 22 2.66 17.68 26.77
N ASP A 23 2.73 17.30 25.49
CA ASP A 23 1.64 17.37 24.52
C ASP A 23 1.68 16.20 23.54
N LEU A 24 0.61 16.04 22.75
CA LEU A 24 0.48 15.06 21.66
C LEU A 24 -0.04 15.69 20.36
N ASP A 25 -0.06 17.00 20.27
CA ASP A 25 -0.56 17.71 19.10
C ASP A 25 0.33 17.50 17.88
N PHE A 26 -0.28 17.51 16.71
CA PHE A 26 0.43 17.46 15.45
C PHE A 26 0.97 18.84 15.09
N VAL A 27 2.29 19.02 15.25
CA VAL A 27 2.97 20.31 15.03
C VAL A 27 3.72 20.29 13.69
N SER A 28 3.58 21.36 12.92
CA SER A 28 4.36 21.53 11.68
C SER A 28 5.86 21.58 12.00
N GLY A 29 6.66 20.76 11.29
CA GLY A 29 8.08 20.60 11.55
C GLY A 29 8.43 19.55 12.61
N GLY A 30 7.42 18.97 13.28
CA GLY A 30 7.59 17.90 14.26
C GLY A 30 7.61 18.38 15.71
N LEU A 31 6.74 17.81 16.53
CA LEU A 31 6.64 18.11 17.96
C LEU A 31 7.96 17.84 18.70
N LEU A 32 8.60 16.69 18.44
CA LEU A 32 9.87 16.33 19.07
C LEU A 32 11.03 17.20 18.56
N THR A 33 11.08 17.54 17.28
CA THR A 33 12.08 18.45 16.74
C THR A 33 11.99 19.82 17.39
N THR A 34 10.80 20.37 17.55
CA THR A 34 10.59 21.68 18.17
C THR A 34 10.86 21.65 19.68
N THR A 35 10.42 20.62 20.38
CA THR A 35 10.60 20.48 21.84
C THR A 35 12.06 20.25 22.23
N LEU A 36 12.78 19.42 21.46
CA LEU A 36 14.18 19.07 21.73
C LEU A 36 15.19 20.05 21.09
N SER A 37 14.70 21.10 20.46
CA SER A 37 15.55 22.13 19.85
C SER A 37 16.44 22.77 20.92
N GLY A 38 17.76 22.63 20.71
CA GLY A 38 18.79 23.15 21.66
C GLY A 38 19.12 22.24 22.85
N MET A 39 18.53 21.03 22.92
CA MET A 39 18.87 20.00 23.91
C MET A 39 19.73 18.90 23.29
N GLU A 40 20.47 18.15 24.11
CA GLU A 40 21.13 16.93 23.65
C GLU A 40 20.07 15.86 23.35
N VAL A 41 19.94 15.49 22.08
CA VAL A 41 18.99 14.48 21.63
C VAL A 41 19.57 13.09 21.88
N ASN A 42 18.87 12.28 22.66
CA ASN A 42 19.22 10.87 22.82
C ASN A 42 18.79 10.06 21.58
N ASN A 43 19.71 9.89 20.63
CA ASN A 43 19.47 9.15 19.38
C ASN A 43 18.97 7.71 19.59
N ILE A 44 19.35 7.07 20.70
CA ILE A 44 18.88 5.71 21.03
C ILE A 44 17.40 5.75 21.41
N ALA A 45 16.98 6.70 22.23
CA ALA A 45 15.59 6.85 22.63
C ALA A 45 14.68 7.16 21.41
N ILE A 46 15.10 8.09 20.54
CA ILE A 46 14.39 8.42 19.30
C ILE A 46 14.33 7.20 18.36
N SER A 47 15.41 6.44 18.25
CA SER A 47 15.46 5.21 17.45
C SER A 47 14.49 4.14 17.96
N ILE A 48 14.45 3.91 19.26
CA ILE A 48 13.49 2.98 19.87
C ILE A 48 12.05 3.46 19.65
N LEU A 49 11.82 4.75 19.83
CA LEU A 49 10.49 5.36 19.65
C LEU A 49 9.98 5.20 18.21
N LEU A 50 10.84 5.41 17.20
CA LEU A 50 10.51 5.18 15.80
C LEU A 50 10.06 3.73 15.55
N VAL A 51 10.81 2.76 16.05
CA VAL A 51 10.50 1.33 15.91
C VAL A 51 9.17 0.99 16.61
N LEU A 52 8.95 1.54 17.81
CA LEU A 52 7.71 1.35 18.56
C LEU A 52 6.49 1.91 17.80
N PHE A 53 6.59 3.08 17.18
CA PHE A 53 5.51 3.65 16.38
C PHE A 53 5.23 2.81 15.13
N ILE A 54 6.25 2.45 14.35
CA ILE A 54 6.04 1.69 13.10
C ILE A 54 5.43 0.33 13.39
N PHE A 55 5.91 -0.40 14.40
CA PHE A 55 5.35 -1.70 14.77
C PHE A 55 4.04 -1.59 15.56
N GLY A 56 3.87 -0.54 16.34
CA GLY A 56 2.62 -0.25 17.06
C GLY A 56 1.46 0.04 16.12
N ILE A 57 1.72 0.69 14.97
CA ILE A 57 0.75 0.91 13.91
C ILE A 57 0.68 -0.32 12.98
N SER A 58 0.47 -1.50 13.55
CA SER A 58 0.43 -2.77 12.81
C SER A 58 -0.63 -2.85 11.71
N LYS A 59 -1.57 -1.89 11.65
CA LYS A 59 -2.50 -1.72 10.51
C LYS A 59 -1.76 -1.47 9.19
N ALA A 60 -0.54 -0.97 9.20
CA ALA A 60 0.32 -0.85 8.03
C ALA A 60 0.82 -2.20 7.51
N ALA A 61 0.64 -3.28 8.28
CA ALA A 61 0.99 -4.66 7.94
C ALA A 61 2.47 -4.87 7.55
N VAL A 62 3.40 -4.13 8.15
CA VAL A 62 4.84 -4.37 8.03
C VAL A 62 5.21 -5.64 8.79
N MET A 63 6.11 -6.45 8.25
CA MET A 63 6.62 -7.63 8.95
C MET A 63 7.35 -7.24 10.23
N PRO A 64 7.15 -8.01 11.32
CA PRO A 64 6.52 -9.34 11.42
C PRO A 64 4.99 -9.30 11.63
N PHE A 65 4.36 -8.15 11.78
CA PHE A 65 2.95 -8.00 12.17
C PHE A 65 1.95 -7.97 11.00
N HIS A 66 2.27 -8.64 9.89
CA HIS A 66 1.47 -8.62 8.64
C HIS A 66 0.38 -9.70 8.55
N SER A 67 0.49 -10.81 9.32
CA SER A 67 -0.28 -12.04 9.09
C SER A 67 -1.80 -11.89 9.31
N TRP A 68 -2.24 -10.86 10.03
CA TRP A 68 -3.67 -10.57 10.21
C TRP A 68 -4.36 -10.22 8.89
N LEU A 69 -3.64 -9.63 7.93
CA LEU A 69 -4.22 -9.12 6.69
C LEU A 69 -4.68 -10.24 5.75
N PRO A 70 -3.87 -11.27 5.42
CA PRO A 70 -4.33 -12.42 4.66
C PRO A 70 -5.36 -13.27 5.42
N ALA A 71 -5.31 -13.32 6.76
CA ALA A 71 -6.29 -14.02 7.58
C ALA A 71 -7.68 -13.37 7.50
N ALA A 72 -7.76 -12.05 7.33
CA ALA A 72 -9.02 -11.32 7.16
C ALA A 72 -9.73 -11.60 5.83
N MET A 73 -9.12 -12.34 4.88
CA MET A 73 -9.70 -12.66 3.57
C MET A 73 -10.88 -13.64 3.61
N VAL A 74 -11.19 -14.20 4.76
CA VAL A 74 -12.40 -15.02 4.98
C VAL A 74 -13.68 -14.18 4.82
N ALA A 75 -13.60 -12.87 5.08
CA ALA A 75 -14.73 -11.95 4.96
C ALA A 75 -15.29 -11.88 3.52
N PRO A 76 -16.58 -11.54 3.35
CA PRO A 76 -17.17 -11.29 2.03
C PRO A 76 -16.36 -10.25 1.23
N THR A 77 -16.40 -10.36 -0.10
CA THR A 77 -15.55 -9.52 -0.97
C THR A 77 -15.74 -8.00 -0.79
N PRO A 78 -16.97 -7.46 -0.60
CA PRO A 78 -17.15 -6.03 -0.33
C PRO A 78 -16.45 -5.57 0.95
N VAL A 79 -16.52 -6.39 2.02
CA VAL A 79 -15.81 -6.10 3.29
C VAL A 79 -14.31 -6.18 3.09
N SER A 80 -13.83 -7.19 2.35
CA SER A 80 -12.41 -7.31 2.00
C SER A 80 -11.93 -6.10 1.19
N ALA A 81 -12.72 -5.61 0.24
CA ALA A 81 -12.42 -4.41 -0.53
C ALA A 81 -12.26 -3.18 0.38
N LEU A 82 -13.21 -2.96 1.31
CA LEU A 82 -13.13 -1.85 2.25
C LEU A 82 -11.89 -1.93 3.15
N LEU A 83 -11.59 -3.11 3.70
CA LEU A 83 -10.44 -3.32 4.59
C LEU A 83 -9.10 -3.07 3.89
N HIS A 84 -8.93 -3.57 2.66
CA HIS A 84 -7.63 -3.58 1.97
C HIS A 84 -7.44 -2.41 1.02
N ALA A 85 -8.51 -1.91 0.38
CA ALA A 85 -8.38 -0.85 -0.60
C ALA A 85 -8.53 0.55 0.01
N VAL A 86 -9.46 0.76 0.96
CA VAL A 86 -9.90 2.12 1.31
C VAL A 86 -9.61 2.49 2.77
N ALA A 87 -10.01 1.68 3.76
CA ALA A 87 -10.08 2.15 5.13
C ALA A 87 -8.91 1.70 6.00
N VAL A 88 -8.92 0.46 6.49
CA VAL A 88 -8.12 0.05 7.66
C VAL A 88 -6.62 0.16 7.42
N VAL A 89 -6.14 -0.40 6.32
CA VAL A 89 -4.70 -0.40 6.00
C VAL A 89 -4.19 1.00 5.61
N LYS A 90 -5.07 1.83 5.01
CA LYS A 90 -4.71 3.20 4.64
C LYS A 90 -4.56 4.09 5.86
N VAL A 91 -5.45 3.95 6.84
CA VAL A 91 -5.30 4.63 8.14
C VAL A 91 -3.98 4.25 8.79
N GLY A 92 -3.55 2.96 8.71
CA GLY A 92 -2.25 2.55 9.24
C GLY A 92 -1.08 3.30 8.63
N VAL A 93 -0.92 3.24 7.30
CA VAL A 93 0.21 3.91 6.65
C VAL A 93 0.10 5.44 6.68
N PHE A 94 -1.12 5.99 6.63
CA PHE A 94 -1.35 7.43 6.81
C PHE A 94 -0.94 7.90 8.22
N SER A 95 -1.25 7.11 9.26
CA SER A 95 -0.81 7.40 10.63
C SER A 95 0.71 7.39 10.74
N ILE A 96 1.41 6.46 10.06
CA ILE A 96 2.88 6.47 10.01
C ILE A 96 3.38 7.76 9.36
N ILE A 97 2.83 8.17 8.22
CA ILE A 97 3.21 9.45 7.59
C ILE A 97 3.02 10.60 8.57
N LYS A 98 1.85 10.69 9.22
CA LYS A 98 1.58 11.76 10.19
C LYS A 98 2.53 11.76 11.37
N VAL A 99 2.82 10.61 11.93
CA VAL A 99 3.76 10.48 13.05
C VAL A 99 5.17 10.94 12.64
N LEU A 100 5.66 10.51 11.48
CA LEU A 100 7.00 10.89 11.02
C LEU A 100 7.11 12.40 10.73
N VAL A 101 6.06 13.00 10.15
CA VAL A 101 6.08 14.41 9.73
C VAL A 101 5.78 15.35 10.91
N TYR A 102 4.78 15.03 11.75
CA TYR A 102 4.24 15.96 12.73
C TYR A 102 4.62 15.66 14.19
N ILE A 103 4.95 14.40 14.51
CA ILE A 103 5.45 14.06 15.85
C ILE A 103 6.97 14.09 15.89
N PHE A 104 7.63 13.37 14.98
CA PHE A 104 9.11 13.41 14.94
C PHE A 104 9.64 14.70 14.30
N GLY A 105 9.16 15.03 13.09
CA GLY A 105 9.84 15.93 12.17
C GLY A 105 10.93 15.18 11.39
N LEU A 106 11.16 15.58 10.13
CA LEU A 106 12.12 14.86 9.29
C LEU A 106 13.56 15.02 9.79
N ASP A 107 13.92 16.20 10.29
CA ASP A 107 15.29 16.54 10.64
C ASP A 107 15.87 15.68 11.78
N ILE A 108 15.07 15.41 12.83
CA ILE A 108 15.50 14.59 13.98
C ILE A 108 15.76 13.12 13.62
N LEU A 109 15.20 12.66 12.50
CA LEU A 109 15.34 11.29 12.01
C LEU A 109 16.55 11.11 11.09
N LEU A 110 17.13 12.19 10.57
CA LEU A 110 18.24 12.11 9.64
C LEU A 110 19.48 11.48 10.29
N GLY A 111 20.05 10.49 9.59
CA GLY A 111 21.25 9.79 10.04
C GLY A 111 21.06 8.79 11.18
N LEU A 112 19.81 8.52 11.61
CA LEU A 112 19.55 7.49 12.62
C LEU A 112 19.61 6.09 11.99
N PHE A 113 20.36 5.19 12.63
CA PHE A 113 20.44 3.76 12.24
C PHE A 113 19.05 3.09 12.17
N SER A 114 18.11 3.49 13.02
CA SER A 114 16.76 2.94 13.03
C SER A 114 15.98 3.20 11.75
N VAL A 115 16.25 4.30 11.05
CA VAL A 115 15.64 4.62 9.76
C VAL A 115 16.10 3.62 8.69
N ASP A 116 17.42 3.40 8.58
CA ASP A 116 17.97 2.42 7.65
C ASP A 116 17.48 1.00 7.99
N PHE A 117 17.46 0.64 9.27
CA PHE A 117 16.92 -0.64 9.75
C PHE A 117 15.46 -0.84 9.32
N MET A 118 14.62 0.19 9.44
CA MET A 118 13.22 0.11 9.00
C MET A 118 13.10 0.08 7.48
N ILE A 119 13.98 0.74 6.73
CA ILE A 119 14.05 0.62 5.27
C ILE A 119 14.35 -0.83 4.86
N TYR A 120 15.31 -1.51 5.52
CA TYR A 120 15.62 -2.92 5.25
C TYR A 120 14.44 -3.84 5.59
N ILE A 121 13.75 -3.63 6.71
CA ILE A 121 12.55 -4.40 7.09
C ILE A 121 11.42 -4.21 6.07
N CYS A 122 11.18 -2.98 5.63
CA CYS A 122 10.19 -2.70 4.59
C CYS A 122 10.57 -3.36 3.26
N GLY A 123 11.83 -3.26 2.85
CA GLY A 123 12.35 -3.95 1.67
C GLY A 123 12.18 -5.45 1.74
N PHE A 124 12.55 -6.07 2.86
CA PHE A 124 12.32 -7.49 3.12
C PHE A 124 10.82 -7.85 3.04
N THR A 125 9.95 -7.02 3.65
CA THR A 125 8.50 -7.22 3.59
C THR A 125 7.99 -7.19 2.15
N ILE A 126 8.43 -6.22 1.34
CA ILE A 126 8.05 -6.06 -0.07
C ILE A 126 8.40 -7.33 -0.86
N ILE A 127 9.63 -7.79 -0.77
CA ILE A 127 10.10 -8.95 -1.55
C ILE A 127 9.42 -10.24 -1.08
N THR A 128 9.44 -10.50 0.23
CA THR A 128 8.88 -11.74 0.80
C THR A 128 7.40 -11.89 0.49
N THR A 129 6.61 -10.84 0.67
CA THR A 129 5.16 -10.89 0.39
C THR A 129 4.86 -10.99 -1.10
N SER A 130 5.68 -10.40 -1.97
CA SER A 130 5.55 -10.56 -3.41
C SER A 130 5.88 -12.00 -3.85
N VAL A 131 6.89 -12.64 -3.26
CA VAL A 131 7.22 -14.06 -3.50
C VAL A 131 6.10 -14.98 -2.98
N ILE A 132 5.51 -14.68 -1.83
CA ILE A 132 4.36 -15.43 -1.33
C ILE A 132 3.16 -15.27 -2.26
N ALA A 133 2.92 -14.07 -2.80
CA ALA A 133 1.85 -13.79 -3.76
C ALA A 133 1.95 -14.67 -5.02
N LEU A 134 3.16 -14.91 -5.55
CA LEU A 134 3.40 -15.79 -6.69
C LEU A 134 2.86 -17.22 -6.49
N LYS A 135 2.83 -17.70 -5.24
CA LYS A 135 2.41 -19.08 -4.90
C LYS A 135 0.92 -19.19 -4.54
N GLN A 136 0.18 -18.07 -4.53
CA GLN A 136 -1.24 -18.10 -4.13
C GLN A 136 -2.14 -18.48 -5.31
N ASP A 137 -2.96 -19.51 -5.13
CA ASP A 137 -4.05 -19.85 -6.07
C ASP A 137 -5.37 -19.14 -5.72
N ASN A 138 -5.57 -18.71 -4.49
CA ASN A 138 -6.74 -17.93 -4.10
C ASN A 138 -6.55 -16.45 -4.46
N LEU A 139 -7.43 -15.91 -5.33
CA LEU A 139 -7.33 -14.55 -5.84
C LEU A 139 -7.33 -13.49 -4.72
N LYS A 140 -8.21 -13.62 -3.71
CA LYS A 140 -8.26 -12.66 -2.60
C LYS A 140 -6.99 -12.70 -1.74
N LYS A 141 -6.43 -13.89 -1.49
CA LYS A 141 -5.17 -14.02 -0.75
C LYS A 141 -3.99 -13.41 -1.52
N LEU A 142 -3.93 -13.64 -2.83
CA LEU A 142 -2.93 -12.99 -3.69
C LEU A 142 -3.04 -11.46 -3.58
N LEU A 143 -4.25 -10.91 -3.70
CA LEU A 143 -4.47 -9.47 -3.56
C LEU A 143 -4.11 -8.94 -2.17
N ALA A 144 -4.28 -9.73 -1.10
CA ALA A 144 -3.87 -9.37 0.24
C ALA A 144 -2.33 -9.28 0.38
N TYR A 145 -1.59 -10.29 -0.07
CA TYR A 145 -0.11 -10.25 -0.04
C TYR A 145 0.45 -9.13 -0.91
N SER A 146 -0.12 -8.92 -2.10
CA SER A 146 0.20 -7.78 -2.93
C SER A 146 -0.12 -6.44 -2.24
N THR A 147 -1.14 -6.37 -1.37
CA THR A 147 -1.43 -5.17 -0.57
C THR A 147 -0.35 -4.92 0.47
N ILE A 148 0.12 -5.95 1.19
CA ILE A 148 1.21 -5.81 2.17
C ILE A 148 2.47 -5.25 1.51
N SER A 149 2.85 -5.80 0.36
CA SER A 149 3.96 -5.29 -0.43
C SER A 149 3.79 -3.79 -0.75
N GLN A 150 2.64 -3.39 -1.30
CA GLN A 150 2.40 -2.00 -1.70
C GLN A 150 2.24 -1.02 -0.52
N LEU A 151 1.77 -1.45 0.65
CA LEU A 151 1.76 -0.61 1.85
C LEU A 151 3.18 -0.33 2.35
N SER A 152 4.05 -1.33 2.27
CA SER A 152 5.45 -1.16 2.62
C SER A 152 6.19 -0.20 1.67
N TYR A 153 5.69 -0.01 0.41
CA TYR A 153 6.17 1.07 -0.46
C TYR A 153 5.87 2.46 0.10
N VAL A 154 4.70 2.66 0.71
CA VAL A 154 4.37 3.94 1.35
C VAL A 154 5.29 4.21 2.54
N VAL A 155 5.53 3.17 3.37
CA VAL A 155 6.41 3.30 4.54
C VAL A 155 7.86 3.57 4.11
N ILE A 156 8.38 2.82 3.13
CA ILE A 156 9.75 3.03 2.65
C ILE A 156 9.92 4.40 1.99
N ALA A 157 8.88 4.88 1.29
CA ALA A 157 8.90 6.19 0.65
C ALA A 157 9.03 7.31 1.69
N ILE A 158 8.24 7.31 2.77
CA ILE A 158 8.32 8.35 3.79
C ILE A 158 9.64 8.29 4.59
N LEU A 159 10.26 7.11 4.73
CA LEU A 159 11.55 6.92 5.38
C LEU A 159 12.76 7.45 4.57
N ILE A 160 12.54 7.93 3.34
CA ILE A 160 13.54 8.69 2.58
C ILE A 160 13.80 10.06 3.23
N LEU A 161 12.86 10.57 4.03
CA LEU A 161 12.95 11.78 4.84
C LEU A 161 13.21 13.07 4.03
N THR A 162 12.66 13.19 2.84
CA THR A 162 12.71 14.42 2.04
C THR A 162 11.31 15.01 1.84
N PRO A 163 11.17 16.31 1.54
CA PRO A 163 9.87 16.88 1.17
C PRO A 163 9.24 16.19 -0.05
N SER A 164 10.05 15.78 -1.03
CA SER A 164 9.61 15.00 -2.19
C SER A 164 9.11 13.61 -1.78
N ALA A 165 9.67 13.02 -0.74
CA ALA A 165 9.25 11.72 -0.20
C ALA A 165 7.85 11.76 0.42
N ILE A 166 7.43 12.87 1.04
CA ILE A 166 6.06 13.05 1.54
C ILE A 166 5.07 12.98 0.38
N ILE A 167 5.38 13.68 -0.72
CA ILE A 167 4.58 13.66 -1.94
C ILE A 167 4.54 12.23 -2.52
N ALA A 168 5.68 11.57 -2.63
CA ALA A 168 5.81 10.22 -3.16
C ALA A 168 4.98 9.21 -2.36
N ALA A 169 5.08 9.21 -1.03
CA ALA A 169 4.34 8.35 -0.13
C ALA A 169 2.82 8.59 -0.24
N SER A 170 2.40 9.84 -0.25
CA SER A 170 0.98 10.22 -0.34
C SER A 170 0.39 9.89 -1.71
N MET A 171 1.13 10.15 -2.80
CA MET A 171 0.73 9.74 -4.15
C MET A 171 0.58 8.22 -4.26
N HIS A 172 1.51 7.45 -3.68
CA HIS A 172 1.42 5.99 -3.71
C HIS A 172 0.23 5.47 -2.89
N LEU A 173 -0.09 6.12 -1.78
CA LEU A 173 -1.27 5.79 -0.97
C LEU A 173 -2.57 5.93 -1.78
N VAL A 174 -2.73 7.03 -2.53
CA VAL A 174 -3.90 7.28 -3.38
C VAL A 174 -3.93 6.33 -4.58
N ALA A 175 -2.81 6.20 -5.31
CA ALA A 175 -2.69 5.32 -6.47
C ALA A 175 -3.02 3.87 -6.12
N HIS A 176 -2.49 3.40 -5.00
CA HIS A 176 -2.77 2.06 -4.50
C HIS A 176 -4.24 1.89 -4.08
N ALA A 177 -4.88 2.92 -3.50
CA ALA A 177 -6.29 2.85 -3.12
C ALA A 177 -7.18 2.59 -4.35
N VAL A 178 -7.02 3.43 -5.38
CA VAL A 178 -7.85 3.33 -6.59
C VAL A 178 -7.57 2.02 -7.36
N SER A 179 -6.31 1.63 -7.49
CA SER A 179 -5.96 0.37 -8.17
C SER A 179 -6.48 -0.86 -7.44
N LYS A 180 -6.39 -0.87 -6.10
CA LYS A 180 -6.86 -2.01 -5.29
C LYS A 180 -8.37 -2.13 -5.23
N ILE A 181 -9.10 -1.03 -5.11
CA ILE A 181 -10.57 -1.10 -5.13
C ILE A 181 -11.06 -1.68 -6.45
N THR A 182 -10.43 -1.29 -7.58
CA THR A 182 -10.73 -1.86 -8.90
C THR A 182 -10.51 -3.36 -8.93
N LEU A 183 -9.36 -3.84 -8.42
CA LEU A 183 -9.04 -5.28 -8.37
C LEU A 183 -9.99 -6.07 -7.48
N PHE A 184 -10.37 -5.52 -6.32
CA PHE A 184 -11.32 -6.19 -5.42
C PHE A 184 -12.75 -6.17 -5.96
N PHE A 185 -13.17 -5.10 -6.63
CA PHE A 185 -14.48 -5.07 -7.32
C PHE A 185 -14.51 -6.09 -8.45
N ALA A 186 -13.44 -6.19 -9.24
CA ALA A 186 -13.33 -7.22 -10.27
C ALA A 186 -13.36 -8.63 -9.67
N ALA A 187 -12.63 -8.91 -8.60
CA ALA A 187 -12.64 -10.19 -7.90
C ALA A 187 -14.03 -10.50 -7.32
N GLY A 188 -14.75 -9.50 -6.80
CA GLY A 188 -16.11 -9.63 -6.31
C GLY A 188 -17.11 -9.93 -7.43
N ALA A 189 -16.99 -9.25 -8.56
CA ALA A 189 -17.81 -9.48 -9.74
C ALA A 189 -17.61 -10.90 -10.31
N ILE A 190 -16.36 -11.36 -10.41
CA ILE A 190 -16.04 -12.73 -10.80
C ILE A 190 -16.73 -13.72 -9.86
N TYR A 191 -16.53 -13.55 -8.54
CA TYR A 191 -17.17 -14.44 -7.56
C TYR A 191 -18.69 -14.43 -7.63
N SER A 192 -19.32 -13.27 -7.77
CA SER A 192 -20.78 -13.14 -7.85
C SER A 192 -21.36 -13.80 -9.10
N SER A 193 -20.62 -13.75 -10.22
CA SER A 193 -21.07 -14.33 -11.49
C SER A 193 -20.81 -15.83 -11.59
N THR A 194 -19.66 -16.31 -11.11
CA THR A 194 -19.19 -17.69 -11.35
C THR A 194 -19.06 -18.52 -10.08
N GLY A 195 -18.96 -17.92 -8.89
CA GLY A 195 -18.61 -18.59 -7.64
C GLY A 195 -17.12 -18.92 -7.51
N TYR A 196 -16.29 -18.60 -8.48
CA TYR A 196 -14.86 -18.93 -8.46
C TYR A 196 -14.08 -18.10 -7.46
N THR A 197 -13.17 -18.77 -6.75
CA THR A 197 -12.23 -18.13 -5.81
C THR A 197 -10.79 -18.42 -6.16
N LYS A 198 -10.52 -19.52 -6.88
CA LYS A 198 -9.18 -19.96 -7.26
C LYS A 198 -8.84 -19.48 -8.67
N ILE A 199 -7.60 -19.01 -8.82
CA ILE A 199 -7.07 -18.55 -10.11
C ILE A 199 -7.01 -19.71 -11.13
N SER A 200 -6.83 -20.94 -10.65
CA SER A 200 -6.86 -22.15 -11.48
C SER A 200 -8.23 -22.42 -12.12
N GLU A 201 -9.33 -21.88 -11.57
CA GLU A 201 -10.69 -22.03 -12.09
C GLU A 201 -11.10 -20.93 -13.09
N MET A 202 -10.27 -19.89 -13.27
CA MET A 202 -10.63 -18.66 -13.99
C MET A 202 -10.17 -18.64 -15.46
N ASP A 203 -9.93 -19.80 -16.07
CA ASP A 203 -9.52 -19.87 -17.47
C ASP A 203 -10.68 -19.42 -18.40
N GLY A 204 -10.41 -18.50 -19.31
CA GLY A 204 -11.34 -18.06 -20.35
C GLY A 204 -12.47 -17.11 -19.92
N ILE A 205 -12.57 -16.74 -18.66
CA ILE A 205 -13.67 -15.89 -18.14
C ILE A 205 -13.77 -14.52 -18.84
N GLY A 206 -12.69 -14.05 -19.46
CA GLY A 206 -12.66 -12.77 -20.17
C GLY A 206 -13.60 -12.69 -21.38
N LYS A 207 -14.03 -13.83 -21.93
CA LYS A 207 -14.99 -13.86 -23.02
C LYS A 207 -16.39 -13.41 -22.57
N ASN A 208 -16.80 -13.83 -21.37
CA ASN A 208 -18.13 -13.56 -20.81
C ASN A 208 -18.14 -12.33 -19.89
N LEU A 209 -17.06 -12.07 -19.15
CA LEU A 209 -16.92 -10.95 -18.23
C LEU A 209 -15.91 -9.91 -18.74
N LYS A 210 -16.10 -9.39 -19.97
CA LYS A 210 -15.16 -8.51 -20.65
C LYS A 210 -14.81 -7.27 -19.83
N VAL A 211 -15.80 -6.53 -19.32
CA VAL A 211 -15.58 -5.30 -18.54
C VAL A 211 -14.77 -5.59 -17.28
N VAL A 212 -15.12 -6.64 -16.56
CA VAL A 212 -14.47 -7.05 -15.32
C VAL A 212 -13.01 -7.45 -15.57
N SER A 213 -12.76 -8.23 -16.62
CA SER A 213 -11.41 -8.71 -16.98
C SER A 213 -10.50 -7.59 -17.46
N ILE A 214 -11.04 -6.63 -18.23
CA ILE A 214 -10.30 -5.41 -18.64
C ILE A 214 -9.97 -4.57 -17.41
N ALA A 215 -10.93 -4.35 -16.52
CA ALA A 215 -10.72 -3.58 -15.30
C ALA A 215 -9.69 -4.23 -14.36
N PHE A 216 -9.74 -5.56 -14.19
CA PHE A 216 -8.70 -6.29 -13.46
C PHE A 216 -7.33 -6.07 -14.07
N THR A 217 -7.23 -6.13 -15.40
CA THR A 217 -5.98 -5.89 -16.12
C THR A 217 -5.46 -4.48 -15.89
N LEU A 218 -6.31 -3.45 -16.01
CA LEU A 218 -5.91 -2.06 -15.75
C LEU A 218 -5.45 -1.85 -14.31
N GLY A 219 -6.18 -2.40 -13.32
CA GLY A 219 -5.78 -2.34 -11.91
C GLY A 219 -4.45 -3.04 -11.64
N ALA A 220 -4.22 -4.21 -12.26
CA ALA A 220 -2.96 -4.94 -12.17
C ALA A 220 -1.80 -4.16 -12.82
N MET A 221 -2.01 -3.64 -14.03
CA MET A 221 -1.04 -2.81 -14.75
C MET A 221 -0.69 -1.54 -13.98
N SER A 222 -1.66 -0.92 -13.31
CA SER A 222 -1.42 0.23 -12.43
C SER A 222 -0.50 -0.14 -11.26
N LEU A 223 -0.72 -1.28 -10.58
CA LEU A 223 0.16 -1.72 -9.49
C LEU A 223 1.55 -2.14 -9.98
N VAL A 224 1.66 -2.67 -11.18
CA VAL A 224 2.96 -2.91 -11.84
C VAL A 224 3.68 -1.59 -12.07
N GLY A 225 2.95 -0.51 -12.37
CA GLY A 225 3.51 0.81 -12.67
C GLY A 225 3.73 1.01 -14.17
N ILE A 226 2.77 0.58 -14.99
CA ILE A 226 2.81 0.84 -16.45
C ILE A 226 2.37 2.29 -16.70
N PRO A 227 3.06 3.04 -17.60
CA PRO A 227 2.67 4.38 -18.00
C PRO A 227 1.19 4.46 -18.40
N LEU A 228 0.59 5.65 -18.34
CA LEU A 228 -0.82 5.99 -18.53
C LEU A 228 -1.73 5.63 -17.35
N LEU A 229 -1.20 5.05 -16.27
CA LEU A 229 -1.95 4.73 -15.05
C LEU A 229 -1.27 5.36 -13.82
N VAL A 230 -2.07 5.75 -12.85
CA VAL A 230 -1.61 6.48 -11.63
C VAL A 230 -0.52 5.75 -10.83
N GLY A 231 -0.45 4.44 -10.92
CA GLY A 231 0.60 3.64 -10.26
C GLY A 231 2.00 3.94 -10.80
N PHE A 232 2.14 4.26 -12.08
CA PHE A 232 3.40 4.72 -12.65
C PHE A 232 3.86 6.03 -12.01
N THR A 233 2.98 7.03 -11.97
CA THR A 233 3.29 8.35 -11.40
C THR A 233 3.79 8.22 -9.96
N SER A 234 3.09 7.44 -9.14
CA SER A 234 3.47 7.26 -7.74
C SER A 234 4.83 6.57 -7.56
N LYS A 235 5.11 5.52 -8.34
CA LYS A 235 6.43 4.86 -8.30
C LYS A 235 7.54 5.76 -8.82
N TRP A 236 7.23 6.57 -9.84
CA TRP A 236 8.18 7.53 -10.38
C TRP A 236 8.64 8.54 -9.33
N TYR A 237 7.71 9.08 -8.53
CA TYR A 237 8.09 9.97 -7.42
C TYR A 237 8.93 9.28 -6.34
N ILE A 238 8.66 7.99 -6.03
CA ILE A 238 9.50 7.24 -5.08
C ILE A 238 10.92 7.05 -5.65
N VAL A 239 11.03 6.70 -6.93
CA VAL A 239 12.32 6.57 -7.61
C VAL A 239 13.06 7.91 -7.61
N GLN A 240 12.40 8.99 -7.98
CA GLN A 240 13.00 10.33 -8.01
C GLN A 240 13.52 10.74 -6.62
N SER A 241 12.71 10.60 -5.56
CA SER A 241 13.13 10.90 -4.19
C SER A 241 14.29 10.02 -3.72
N SER A 242 14.31 8.74 -4.14
CA SER A 242 15.40 7.83 -3.79
C SER A 242 16.72 8.19 -4.47
N VAL A 243 16.67 8.62 -5.74
CA VAL A 243 17.85 9.10 -6.49
C VAL A 243 18.40 10.40 -5.89
N GLU A 244 17.50 11.31 -5.48
CA GLU A 244 17.84 12.60 -4.88
C GLU A 244 18.78 12.44 -3.66
N VAL A 245 18.55 11.42 -2.84
CA VAL A 245 19.36 11.14 -1.63
C VAL A 245 20.35 9.98 -1.79
N GLY A 246 20.45 9.38 -2.98
CA GLY A 246 21.38 8.28 -3.24
C GLY A 246 21.00 6.94 -2.57
N GLN A 247 19.72 6.70 -2.27
CA GLN A 247 19.22 5.48 -1.64
C GLN A 247 19.06 4.34 -2.66
N TRP A 248 20.17 3.80 -3.14
CA TRP A 248 20.23 2.76 -4.18
C TRP A 248 19.55 1.46 -3.78
N PHE A 249 19.51 1.13 -2.48
CA PHE A 249 18.82 -0.05 -1.98
C PHE A 249 17.32 0.01 -2.29
N ILE A 250 16.69 1.17 -2.11
CA ILE A 250 15.25 1.36 -2.40
C ILE A 250 14.99 1.14 -3.89
N LEU A 251 15.85 1.67 -4.77
CA LEU A 251 15.72 1.46 -6.22
C LEU A 251 15.81 -0.02 -6.60
N LEU A 252 16.74 -0.75 -6.00
CA LEU A 252 16.87 -2.19 -6.20
C LEU A 252 15.59 -2.93 -5.78
N ILE A 253 15.04 -2.62 -4.60
CA ILE A 253 13.80 -3.22 -4.09
C ILE A 253 12.61 -2.93 -5.01
N ILE A 254 12.46 -1.67 -5.47
CA ILE A 254 11.38 -1.27 -6.38
C ILE A 254 11.48 -2.06 -7.69
N THR A 255 12.67 -2.20 -8.24
CA THR A 255 12.91 -2.92 -9.49
C THR A 255 12.55 -4.40 -9.37
N ILE A 256 13.09 -5.09 -8.35
CA ILE A 256 12.79 -6.50 -8.10
C ILE A 256 11.29 -6.72 -7.84
N SER A 257 10.69 -5.88 -7.01
CA SER A 257 9.26 -6.01 -6.70
C SER A 257 8.37 -5.74 -7.91
N THR A 258 8.76 -4.83 -8.81
CA THR A 258 8.03 -4.60 -10.07
C THR A 258 8.05 -5.84 -10.95
N LEU A 259 9.20 -6.51 -11.08
CA LEU A 259 9.30 -7.80 -11.79
C LEU A 259 8.43 -8.89 -11.15
N LEU A 260 8.42 -8.97 -9.82
CA LEU A 260 7.56 -9.92 -9.10
C LEU A 260 6.08 -9.60 -9.31
N ASN A 261 5.69 -8.33 -9.36
CA ASN A 261 4.31 -7.90 -9.65
C ASN A 261 3.88 -8.35 -11.05
N ILE A 262 4.74 -8.19 -12.06
CA ILE A 262 4.52 -8.74 -13.40
C ILE A 262 4.34 -10.26 -13.30
N GLY A 263 5.22 -10.94 -12.57
CA GLY A 263 5.23 -12.38 -12.42
C GLY A 263 3.92 -12.97 -11.90
N TYR A 264 3.25 -12.33 -10.93
CA TYR A 264 1.99 -12.89 -10.41
C TYR A 264 0.73 -12.35 -11.07
N PHE A 265 0.74 -11.17 -11.69
CA PHE A 265 -0.44 -10.66 -12.39
C PHE A 265 -0.55 -11.15 -13.83
N THR A 266 0.57 -11.26 -14.56
CA THR A 266 0.54 -11.67 -15.98
C THR A 266 -0.07 -13.04 -16.20
N PRO A 267 0.20 -14.09 -15.38
CA PRO A 267 -0.44 -15.39 -15.56
C PRO A 267 -1.97 -15.33 -15.40
N ILE A 268 -2.48 -14.46 -14.52
CA ILE A 268 -3.93 -14.30 -14.32
C ILE A 268 -4.55 -13.65 -15.56
N ILE A 269 -3.94 -12.57 -16.05
CA ILE A 269 -4.39 -11.87 -17.26
C ILE A 269 -4.35 -12.83 -18.47
N TYR A 270 -3.28 -13.61 -18.60
CA TYR A 270 -3.18 -14.61 -19.65
C TYR A 270 -4.32 -15.63 -19.59
N LYS A 271 -4.65 -16.14 -18.40
CA LYS A 271 -5.76 -17.07 -18.19
C LYS A 271 -7.10 -16.46 -18.60
N PHE A 272 -7.35 -15.20 -18.26
CA PHE A 272 -8.61 -14.53 -18.59
C PHE A 272 -8.87 -14.45 -20.10
N PHE A 273 -7.86 -14.12 -20.89
CA PHE A 273 -8.05 -13.79 -22.30
C PHE A 273 -7.64 -14.87 -23.29
N PHE A 274 -6.62 -15.66 -22.96
CA PHE A 274 -5.96 -16.56 -23.93
C PHE A 274 -6.25 -18.03 -23.69
N LYS A 275 -6.81 -18.41 -22.55
CA LYS A 275 -7.24 -19.78 -22.30
C LYS A 275 -8.69 -20.00 -22.67
N ASN A 276 -9.04 -21.27 -22.97
CA ASN A 276 -10.43 -21.67 -23.13
C ASN A 276 -11.04 -22.03 -21.79
N GLU A 277 -12.35 -21.82 -21.67
CA GLU A 277 -13.12 -22.20 -20.48
C GLU A 277 -12.98 -23.69 -20.18
N LEU A 278 -12.70 -24.03 -18.93
CA LEU A 278 -12.50 -25.41 -18.48
C LEU A 278 -13.83 -26.18 -18.34
N LYS A 279 -14.95 -25.48 -18.15
CA LYS A 279 -16.31 -26.04 -17.94
C LYS A 279 -17.36 -25.09 -18.49
N GLU A 280 -18.48 -25.61 -18.95
CA GLU A 280 -19.68 -24.80 -19.19
C GLU A 280 -20.23 -24.31 -17.85
N VAL A 281 -19.95 -23.03 -17.56
CA VAL A 281 -20.47 -22.36 -16.35
C VAL A 281 -21.59 -21.45 -16.74
N SER A 282 -22.71 -21.54 -16.02
CA SER A 282 -23.78 -20.57 -16.17
C SER A 282 -23.33 -19.24 -15.50
N PHE A 283 -22.98 -18.27 -16.31
CA PHE A 283 -22.64 -16.93 -15.81
C PHE A 283 -23.92 -16.22 -15.35
N LYS A 284 -23.96 -15.84 -14.07
CA LYS A 284 -25.02 -14.95 -13.58
C LYS A 284 -24.81 -13.54 -14.10
N THR A 285 -25.88 -12.90 -14.53
CA THR A 285 -25.84 -11.49 -14.94
C THR A 285 -25.43 -10.60 -13.76
N LEU A 286 -24.45 -9.75 -13.99
CA LEU A 286 -24.01 -8.77 -12.99
C LEU A 286 -24.96 -7.57 -12.98
N PRO A 287 -25.30 -7.03 -11.78
CA PRO A 287 -25.98 -5.75 -11.66
C PRO A 287 -25.20 -4.64 -12.39
N GLN A 288 -25.91 -3.72 -13.04
CA GLN A 288 -25.30 -2.61 -13.78
C GLN A 288 -24.46 -1.72 -12.87
N ASP A 289 -24.86 -1.55 -11.61
CA ASP A 289 -24.14 -0.73 -10.62
C ASP A 289 -22.72 -1.22 -10.36
N ILE A 290 -22.48 -2.53 -10.38
CA ILE A 290 -21.14 -3.11 -10.23
C ILE A 290 -20.26 -2.72 -11.43
N ASN A 291 -20.77 -2.87 -12.65
CA ASN A 291 -20.03 -2.49 -13.84
C ASN A 291 -19.73 -0.99 -13.88
N LEU A 292 -20.70 -0.15 -13.51
CA LEU A 292 -20.53 1.30 -13.44
C LEU A 292 -19.44 1.68 -12.43
N SER A 293 -19.49 1.11 -11.23
CA SER A 293 -18.49 1.34 -10.18
C SER A 293 -17.07 0.97 -10.64
N ILE A 294 -16.93 -0.15 -11.33
CA ILE A 294 -15.66 -0.61 -11.89
C ILE A 294 -15.14 0.36 -12.96
N ILE A 295 -16.02 0.82 -13.87
CA ILE A 295 -15.66 1.77 -14.94
C ILE A 295 -15.21 3.11 -14.33
N ILE A 296 -15.91 3.62 -13.32
CA ILE A 296 -15.53 4.85 -12.60
C ILE A 296 -14.13 4.71 -12.01
N CYS A 297 -13.83 3.59 -11.34
CA CYS A 297 -12.51 3.35 -10.78
C CYS A 297 -11.41 3.29 -11.85
N CYS A 298 -11.70 2.67 -13.01
CA CYS A 298 -10.77 2.66 -14.13
C CYS A 298 -10.52 4.07 -14.68
N ALA A 299 -11.57 4.87 -14.85
CA ALA A 299 -11.46 6.26 -15.30
C ALA A 299 -10.63 7.10 -14.31
N LEU A 300 -10.84 6.94 -13.00
CA LEU A 300 -10.06 7.62 -11.97
C LEU A 300 -8.56 7.29 -12.05
N MET A 301 -8.17 6.04 -12.36
CA MET A 301 -6.75 5.69 -12.52
C MET A 301 -6.07 6.48 -13.66
N VAL A 302 -6.80 6.71 -14.76
CA VAL A 302 -6.30 7.48 -15.90
C VAL A 302 -6.32 8.99 -15.60
N ILE A 303 -7.39 9.50 -15.01
CA ILE A 303 -7.51 10.93 -14.65
C ILE A 303 -6.40 11.34 -13.69
N LEU A 304 -6.14 10.54 -12.65
CA LEU A 304 -5.08 10.82 -11.67
C LEU A 304 -3.67 10.69 -12.26
N PHE A 305 -3.50 9.93 -13.34
CA PHE A 305 -2.25 9.93 -14.10
C PHE A 305 -2.08 11.23 -14.91
N LEU A 306 -3.13 11.67 -15.60
CA LEU A 306 -3.10 12.87 -16.44
C LEU A 306 -3.03 14.16 -15.61
N GLN A 307 -3.60 14.15 -14.42
CA GLN A 307 -3.66 15.30 -13.51
C GLN A 307 -3.15 14.96 -12.10
N PRO A 308 -1.86 14.67 -11.94
CA PRO A 308 -1.28 14.34 -10.62
C PRO A 308 -1.36 15.53 -9.65
N ASN A 309 -1.46 16.76 -10.17
CA ASN A 309 -1.59 17.97 -9.36
C ASN A 309 -2.81 17.99 -8.46
N LEU A 310 -3.91 17.30 -8.82
CA LEU A 310 -5.09 17.17 -7.93
C LEU A 310 -4.73 16.56 -6.57
N VAL A 311 -3.83 15.57 -6.56
CA VAL A 311 -3.36 14.95 -5.32
C VAL A 311 -2.33 15.83 -4.63
N MET A 312 -1.43 16.47 -5.40
CA MET A 312 -0.38 17.34 -4.85
C MET A 312 -0.94 18.57 -4.16
N GLU A 313 -1.96 19.21 -4.72
CA GLU A 313 -2.64 20.37 -4.11
C GLU A 313 -3.26 20.02 -2.76
N VAL A 314 -3.90 18.85 -2.66
CA VAL A 314 -4.43 18.37 -1.38
C VAL A 314 -3.32 18.16 -0.35
N ILE A 315 -2.17 17.59 -0.76
CA ILE A 315 -1.03 17.35 0.11
C ILE A 315 -0.39 18.67 0.55
N SER A 316 -0.23 19.64 -0.35
CA SER A 316 0.38 20.93 -0.06
C SER A 316 -0.46 21.79 0.90
N ASN A 317 -1.78 21.62 0.88
CA ASN A 317 -2.71 22.31 1.78
C ASN A 317 -2.79 21.68 3.20
N VAL A 318 -2.17 20.53 3.40
CA VAL A 318 -2.09 19.82 4.70
C VAL A 318 -0.79 20.20 5.47
N LYS A 319 -0.12 21.29 5.07
CA LYS A 319 1.07 21.81 5.76
C LYS A 319 0.73 22.51 7.06
#